data_fe2eb15dba9af4333b3029a0c9540de7
#
_entry.id   fe2eb15dba9af4333b3029a0c9540de7
#
_cell.length_a   1.000
_cell.length_b   1.000
_cell.length_c   1.000
_cell.angle_alpha   90.00
_cell.angle_beta   90.00
_cell.angle_gamma   90.00
#
_symmetry.space_group_name_H-M   'P 1'
#
loop_
_entity.id
_entity.type
_entity.pdbx_description
1 polymer ?
#
loop_
_entity_poly.entity_id
_entity_poly.type
_entity_poly.pdbx_seq_one_letter_code
_entity_poly.pdbx_strand_id
1 'polypeptide(L)'
;MEIVAVNSQQHSYTMRGTCPHCRKGSGFLPRGGAHINHSHPARWIMPMECQTCCKYILAIAQQPYPQNPHNLVYETHYPVGEPDDEVAAEIPSHIRPDFKEALRCRFVDAYNATAEMCRRALEASCMNLGASPKDVLEDMIDELEEKRVITPFQKGVAHKIRLGGNRAAHPSPQPTAVTVAAEGSASEQTPEPIKTITKEHADAIIKFTREFFHHVYVVPKELDKYDFSKPKAAKE
;
A
#
# COMPACT_ATOMS: atom_id res chain seq x y z
N MET A 1 -2.22 -16.34 -2.33
CA MET A 1 -2.90 -17.54 -2.87
C MET A 1 -2.06 -18.77 -2.57
N GLU A 2 -2.69 -19.93 -2.50
CA GLU A 2 -2.03 -21.20 -2.19
C GLU A 2 -2.45 -22.24 -3.23
N ILE A 3 -1.50 -23.03 -3.72
CA ILE A 3 -1.77 -24.17 -4.61
C ILE A 3 -1.95 -25.41 -3.73
N VAL A 4 -3.10 -26.05 -3.87
CA VAL A 4 -3.42 -27.30 -3.19
C VAL A 4 -3.47 -28.40 -4.24
N ALA A 5 -2.58 -29.39 -4.15
CA ALA A 5 -2.65 -30.56 -5.01
C ALA A 5 -3.88 -31.41 -4.64
N VAL A 6 -4.80 -31.62 -5.57
CA VAL A 6 -6.07 -32.31 -5.27
C VAL A 6 -6.04 -33.75 -5.73
N ASN A 7 -5.31 -34.10 -6.79
CA ASN A 7 -5.23 -35.50 -7.26
C ASN A 7 -3.93 -35.76 -8.02
N SER A 8 -3.10 -36.64 -7.47
CA SER A 8 -1.81 -37.02 -8.03
C SER A 8 -1.90 -37.85 -9.33
N GLN A 9 -3.01 -38.51 -9.55
CA GLN A 9 -3.19 -39.37 -10.73
C GLN A 9 -3.70 -38.62 -11.97
N GLN A 10 -4.35 -37.46 -11.78
CA GLN A 10 -4.95 -36.68 -12.88
C GLN A 10 -4.24 -35.33 -13.14
N HIS A 11 -3.13 -35.04 -12.51
CA HIS A 11 -2.44 -33.74 -12.62
C HIS A 11 -3.36 -32.54 -12.42
N SER A 12 -4.40 -32.69 -11.59
CA SER A 12 -5.34 -31.62 -11.31
C SER A 12 -4.94 -30.84 -10.07
N TYR A 13 -4.56 -29.60 -10.26
CA TYR A 13 -4.22 -28.67 -9.21
C TYR A 13 -5.40 -27.73 -8.96
N THR A 14 -5.75 -27.52 -7.68
CA THR A 14 -6.64 -26.43 -7.31
C THR A 14 -5.83 -25.36 -6.58
N MET A 15 -6.19 -24.12 -6.83
CA MET A 15 -5.65 -22.98 -6.11
C MET A 15 -6.75 -22.37 -5.23
N ARG A 16 -6.39 -21.89 -4.04
CA ARG A 16 -7.30 -21.17 -3.14
C ARG A 16 -6.74 -19.79 -2.81
N GLY A 17 -7.62 -18.81 -2.68
CA GLY A 17 -7.23 -17.48 -2.30
C GLY A 17 -8.29 -16.45 -2.65
N THR A 18 -7.96 -15.18 -2.48
CA THR A 18 -8.85 -14.06 -2.83
C THR A 18 -8.82 -13.82 -4.33
N CYS A 19 -9.98 -13.85 -4.97
CA CYS A 19 -10.08 -13.60 -6.40
C CYS A 19 -9.83 -12.12 -6.72
N PRO A 20 -8.95 -11.79 -7.67
CA PRO A 20 -8.68 -10.41 -8.05
C PRO A 20 -9.89 -9.70 -8.71
N HIS A 21 -10.82 -10.47 -9.27
CA HIS A 21 -11.98 -9.90 -9.96
C HIS A 21 -13.17 -9.66 -9.03
N CYS A 22 -13.52 -10.64 -8.16
CA CYS A 22 -14.70 -10.52 -7.29
C CYS A 22 -14.34 -10.21 -5.84
N ARG A 23 -13.06 -10.15 -5.49
CA ARG A 23 -12.51 -9.87 -4.15
C ARG A 23 -12.99 -10.84 -3.04
N LYS A 24 -13.60 -11.97 -3.42
CA LYS A 24 -14.05 -13.00 -2.49
C LYS A 24 -13.04 -14.13 -2.40
N GLY A 25 -12.98 -14.77 -1.23
CA GLY A 25 -12.27 -16.04 -1.08
C GLY A 25 -12.90 -17.09 -2.01
N SER A 26 -12.10 -17.76 -2.82
CA SER A 26 -12.57 -18.70 -3.83
C SER A 26 -11.57 -19.83 -4.08
N GLY A 27 -12.08 -20.94 -4.60
CA GLY A 27 -11.30 -21.95 -5.30
C GLY A 27 -11.10 -21.55 -6.76
N PHE A 28 -10.01 -22.02 -7.35
CA PHE A 28 -9.70 -21.82 -8.76
C PHE A 28 -9.40 -23.18 -9.40
N LEU A 29 -10.05 -23.44 -10.52
CA LEU A 29 -9.86 -24.66 -11.30
C LEU A 29 -8.97 -24.39 -12.50
N PRO A 30 -7.98 -25.25 -12.79
CA PRO A 30 -7.16 -25.13 -13.98
C PRO A 30 -7.99 -25.43 -15.25
N ARG A 31 -7.74 -24.66 -16.28
CA ARG A 31 -8.35 -24.82 -17.60
C ARG A 31 -7.31 -25.08 -18.69
N GLY A 32 -6.23 -25.71 -18.30
CA GLY A 32 -5.04 -26.00 -19.10
C GLY A 32 -3.78 -25.52 -18.41
N GLY A 33 -2.65 -25.63 -19.11
CA GLY A 33 -1.37 -25.12 -18.61
C GLY A 33 -0.24 -25.41 -19.59
N ALA A 34 0.82 -24.61 -19.50
CA ALA A 34 2.04 -24.78 -20.24
C ALA A 34 3.24 -24.79 -19.29
N HIS A 35 4.19 -25.64 -19.58
CA HIS A 35 5.44 -25.74 -18.84
C HIS A 35 6.54 -24.98 -19.60
N ILE A 36 7.26 -24.12 -18.90
CA ILE A 36 8.40 -23.40 -19.45
C ILE A 36 9.67 -24.07 -18.98
N ASN A 37 10.27 -24.87 -19.87
CA ASN A 37 11.45 -25.67 -19.54
C ASN A 37 12.78 -24.90 -19.51
N HIS A 38 12.81 -23.66 -19.96
CA HIS A 38 14.06 -22.88 -20.09
C HIS A 38 14.41 -22.05 -18.86
N SER A 39 13.58 -22.09 -17.80
CA SER A 39 13.86 -21.42 -16.54
C SER A 39 14.32 -22.42 -15.47
N HIS A 40 15.23 -21.97 -14.60
CA HIS A 40 15.55 -22.68 -13.37
C HIS A 40 15.24 -21.78 -12.16
N PRO A 41 14.29 -22.16 -11.29
CA PRO A 41 13.43 -23.35 -11.36
C PRO A 41 12.43 -23.30 -12.53
N ALA A 42 11.98 -24.49 -12.96
CA ALA A 42 10.98 -24.59 -14.02
C ALA A 42 9.66 -23.93 -13.61
N ARG A 43 8.99 -23.28 -14.56
CA ARG A 43 7.75 -22.52 -14.33
C ARG A 43 6.57 -23.12 -15.07
N TRP A 44 5.42 -23.06 -14.44
CA TRP A 44 4.14 -23.40 -15.04
C TRP A 44 3.28 -22.16 -15.17
N ILE A 45 2.65 -21.99 -16.31
CA ILE A 45 1.66 -20.96 -16.56
C ILE A 45 0.31 -21.66 -16.73
N MET A 46 -0.65 -21.31 -15.89
CA MET A 46 -1.94 -22.00 -15.81
C MET A 46 -3.09 -20.99 -15.87
N PRO A 47 -3.95 -21.04 -16.90
CA PRO A 47 -5.22 -20.34 -16.84
C PRO A 47 -6.11 -21.02 -15.78
N MET A 48 -6.54 -20.25 -14.79
CA MET A 48 -7.33 -20.72 -13.65
C MET A 48 -8.67 -19.99 -13.63
N GLU A 49 -9.78 -20.72 -13.52
CA GLU A 49 -11.11 -20.15 -13.43
C GLU A 49 -11.57 -20.03 -11.98
N CYS A 50 -12.00 -18.85 -11.58
CA CYS A 50 -12.59 -18.60 -10.27
C CYS A 50 -13.96 -19.27 -10.14
N GLN A 51 -14.15 -20.11 -9.14
CA GLN A 51 -15.41 -20.82 -8.90
C GLN A 51 -16.56 -19.90 -8.42
N THR A 52 -16.25 -18.68 -7.98
CA THR A 52 -17.26 -17.74 -7.49
C THR A 52 -17.80 -16.82 -8.59
N CYS A 53 -16.93 -16.29 -9.49
CA CYS A 53 -17.33 -15.32 -10.52
C CYS A 53 -17.07 -15.79 -11.95
N CYS A 54 -16.54 -16.99 -12.14
CA CYS A 54 -16.25 -17.61 -13.44
C CYS A 54 -15.27 -16.82 -14.33
N LYS A 55 -14.55 -15.83 -13.77
CA LYS A 55 -13.51 -15.10 -14.50
C LYS A 55 -12.16 -15.81 -14.36
N TYR A 56 -11.31 -15.59 -15.37
CA TYR A 56 -10.02 -16.25 -15.47
C TYR A 56 -8.90 -15.40 -14.88
N ILE A 57 -7.93 -16.08 -14.29
CA ILE A 57 -6.62 -15.53 -13.96
C ILE A 57 -5.55 -16.40 -14.63
N LEU A 58 -4.40 -15.83 -14.90
CA LEU A 58 -3.22 -16.55 -15.35
C LEU A 58 -2.29 -16.74 -14.15
N ALA A 59 -2.29 -17.91 -13.56
CA ALA A 59 -1.41 -18.23 -12.43
C ALA A 59 -0.03 -18.68 -12.93
N ILE A 60 1.01 -18.24 -12.24
CA ILE A 60 2.39 -18.69 -12.44
C ILE A 60 2.84 -19.42 -11.19
N ALA A 61 3.37 -20.60 -11.37
CA ALA A 61 3.91 -21.42 -10.31
C ALA A 61 5.32 -21.90 -10.64
N GLN A 62 6.16 -22.07 -9.64
CA GLN A 62 7.48 -22.64 -9.76
C GLN A 62 7.45 -24.12 -9.39
N GLN A 63 8.25 -24.91 -10.08
CA GLN A 63 8.53 -26.32 -9.74
C GLN A 63 9.96 -26.42 -9.21
N PRO A 64 10.17 -26.30 -7.89
CA PRO A 64 11.52 -26.26 -7.32
C PRO A 64 12.27 -27.59 -7.46
N TYR A 65 11.53 -28.71 -7.58
CA TYR A 65 12.10 -30.06 -7.72
C TYR A 65 11.58 -30.74 -8.99
N PRO A 66 12.38 -30.78 -10.08
CA PRO A 66 11.96 -31.42 -11.36
C PRO A 66 11.50 -32.86 -11.23
N GLN A 67 12.02 -33.59 -10.24
CA GLN A 67 11.69 -34.97 -9.99
C GLN A 67 10.33 -35.19 -9.31
N ASN A 68 9.74 -34.13 -8.76
CA ASN A 68 8.42 -34.17 -8.15
C ASN A 68 7.45 -33.20 -8.86
N PRO A 69 6.75 -33.68 -9.90
CA PRO A 69 5.83 -32.82 -10.69
C PRO A 69 4.64 -32.32 -9.88
N HIS A 70 4.43 -32.84 -8.67
CA HIS A 70 3.31 -32.46 -7.81
C HIS A 70 3.64 -31.34 -6.84
N ASN A 71 4.90 -30.91 -6.76
CA ASN A 71 5.31 -29.83 -5.85
C ASN A 71 5.41 -28.49 -6.60
N LEU A 72 4.27 -27.88 -6.87
CA LEU A 72 4.19 -26.54 -7.43
C LEU A 72 4.05 -25.52 -6.30
N VAL A 73 4.89 -24.50 -6.34
CA VAL A 73 4.85 -23.36 -5.42
C VAL A 73 4.29 -22.16 -6.18
N TYR A 74 3.21 -21.59 -5.69
CA TYR A 74 2.62 -20.38 -6.25
C TYR A 74 3.64 -19.22 -6.24
N GLU A 75 3.79 -18.54 -7.37
CA GLU A 75 4.65 -17.38 -7.53
C GLU A 75 3.81 -16.09 -7.63
N THR A 76 2.96 -16.00 -8.65
CA THR A 76 2.12 -14.84 -8.92
C THR A 76 0.94 -15.20 -9.81
N HIS A 77 0.08 -14.23 -10.10
CA HIS A 77 -1.02 -14.36 -11.07
C HIS A 77 -1.34 -13.02 -11.74
N TYR A 78 -1.99 -13.08 -12.89
CA TYR A 78 -2.46 -11.93 -13.66
C TYR A 78 -3.95 -12.07 -14.00
N PRO A 79 -4.76 -11.02 -13.89
CA PRO A 79 -4.40 -9.72 -13.28
C PRO A 79 -4.12 -9.88 -11.79
N VAL A 80 -3.24 -9.05 -11.26
CA VAL A 80 -2.93 -9.06 -9.81
C VAL A 80 -4.14 -8.60 -8.98
N GLY A 81 -5.14 -8.03 -9.64
CA GLY A 81 -6.35 -7.47 -9.06
C GLY A 81 -6.32 -5.94 -9.13
N GLU A 82 -7.36 -5.34 -8.58
CA GLU A 82 -7.42 -3.91 -8.39
C GLU A 82 -7.08 -3.58 -6.94
N PRO A 83 -6.36 -2.51 -6.69
CA PRO A 83 -6.09 -2.06 -5.34
C PRO A 83 -7.41 -1.75 -4.61
N ASP A 84 -7.43 -1.98 -3.31
CA ASP A 84 -8.47 -1.42 -2.46
C ASP A 84 -8.15 0.08 -2.27
N ASP A 85 -8.61 0.88 -3.22
CA ASP A 85 -8.44 2.33 -3.24
C ASP A 85 -9.70 3.09 -2.79
N GLU A 86 -10.57 2.41 -2.04
CA GLU A 86 -11.75 3.06 -1.46
C GLU A 86 -11.34 4.12 -0.46
N VAL A 87 -11.77 5.34 -0.74
CA VAL A 87 -11.48 6.53 0.05
C VAL A 87 -12.80 7.21 0.39
N ALA A 88 -12.99 7.54 1.68
CA ALA A 88 -14.22 8.11 2.20
C ALA A 88 -14.69 9.32 1.38
N ALA A 89 -16.01 9.37 1.10
CA ALA A 89 -16.61 10.42 0.27
C ALA A 89 -16.55 11.81 0.94
N GLU A 90 -16.41 11.83 2.25
CA GLU A 90 -16.27 13.03 3.08
C GLU A 90 -14.97 13.79 2.84
N ILE A 91 -13.92 13.10 2.39
CA ILE A 91 -12.64 13.71 2.01
C ILE A 91 -12.86 14.55 0.75
N PRO A 92 -12.39 15.81 0.69
CA PRO A 92 -12.55 16.66 -0.48
C PRO A 92 -12.09 16.02 -1.79
N SER A 93 -12.85 16.26 -2.87
CA SER A 93 -12.63 15.58 -4.16
C SER A 93 -11.24 15.83 -4.77
N HIS A 94 -10.61 16.96 -4.48
CA HIS A 94 -9.28 17.32 -4.97
C HIS A 94 -8.14 16.65 -4.16
N ILE A 95 -8.42 16.12 -2.95
CA ILE A 95 -7.44 15.41 -2.10
C ILE A 95 -7.49 13.90 -2.38
N ARG A 96 -8.68 13.35 -2.64
CA ARG A 96 -8.89 11.92 -2.85
C ARG A 96 -8.00 11.27 -3.92
N PRO A 97 -7.71 11.93 -5.07
CA PRO A 97 -6.86 11.32 -6.10
C PRO A 97 -5.46 10.97 -5.61
N ASP A 98 -4.82 11.87 -4.86
CA ASP A 98 -3.45 11.66 -4.35
C ASP A 98 -3.42 10.49 -3.35
N PHE A 99 -4.43 10.39 -2.47
CA PHE A 99 -4.49 9.27 -1.54
C PHE A 99 -4.85 7.94 -2.22
N LYS A 100 -5.72 7.95 -3.23
CA LYS A 100 -5.96 6.77 -4.08
C LYS A 100 -4.70 6.30 -4.79
N GLU A 101 -3.90 7.23 -5.31
CA GLU A 101 -2.61 6.91 -5.92
C GLU A 101 -1.65 6.30 -4.92
N ALA A 102 -1.58 6.80 -3.68
CA ALA A 102 -0.81 6.18 -2.61
C ALA A 102 -1.20 4.70 -2.39
N LEU A 103 -2.49 4.40 -2.36
CA LEU A 103 -3.00 3.04 -2.19
C LEU A 103 -2.64 2.14 -3.38
N ARG A 104 -2.67 2.68 -4.61
CA ARG A 104 -2.24 1.96 -5.82
C ARG A 104 -0.74 1.70 -5.83
N CYS A 105 0.07 2.70 -5.46
CA CYS A 105 1.51 2.53 -5.29
C CYS A 105 1.83 1.43 -4.26
N ARG A 106 1.11 1.41 -3.14
CA ARG A 106 1.28 0.37 -2.12
C ARG A 106 0.92 -1.02 -2.64
N PHE A 107 -0.12 -1.11 -3.47
CA PHE A 107 -0.58 -2.36 -4.06
C PHE A 107 0.47 -3.03 -4.95
N VAL A 108 1.30 -2.24 -5.64
CA VAL A 108 2.40 -2.73 -6.48
C VAL A 108 3.77 -2.70 -5.79
N ASP A 109 3.77 -2.60 -4.46
CA ASP A 109 4.97 -2.58 -3.61
C ASP A 109 5.94 -1.40 -3.89
N ALA A 110 5.42 -0.31 -4.47
CA ALA A 110 6.16 0.94 -4.70
C ALA A 110 6.17 1.80 -3.42
N TYR A 111 6.89 1.37 -2.38
CA TYR A 111 6.80 1.92 -1.02
C TYR A 111 7.23 3.39 -0.92
N ASN A 112 8.29 3.80 -1.63
CA ASN A 112 8.71 5.20 -1.66
C ASN A 112 7.61 6.09 -2.27
N ALA A 113 7.06 5.70 -3.42
CA ALA A 113 5.96 6.42 -4.05
C ALA A 113 4.71 6.48 -3.15
N THR A 114 4.42 5.39 -2.42
CA THR A 114 3.33 5.37 -1.42
C THR A 114 3.50 6.47 -0.37
N ALA A 115 4.69 6.57 0.22
CA ALA A 115 4.97 7.55 1.27
C ALA A 115 4.91 8.99 0.74
N GLU A 116 5.44 9.23 -0.46
CA GLU A 116 5.42 10.54 -1.12
C GLU A 116 3.98 10.97 -1.47
N MET A 117 3.16 10.07 -1.99
CA MET A 117 1.76 10.37 -2.31
C MET A 117 0.91 10.60 -1.05
N CYS A 118 1.17 9.91 0.05
CA CYS A 118 0.54 10.20 1.35
C CYS A 118 0.93 11.60 1.86
N ARG A 119 2.22 11.98 1.72
CA ARG A 119 2.70 13.32 2.09
C ARG A 119 2.01 14.40 1.25
N ARG A 120 1.90 14.21 -0.06
CA ARG A 120 1.22 15.12 -0.97
C ARG A 120 -0.27 15.28 -0.63
N ALA A 121 -0.96 14.18 -0.33
CA ALA A 121 -2.35 14.20 0.12
C ALA A 121 -2.52 14.96 1.46
N LEU A 122 -1.55 14.81 2.39
CA LEU A 122 -1.52 15.56 3.64
C LEU A 122 -1.34 17.06 3.39
N GLU A 123 -0.40 17.46 2.52
CA GLU A 123 -0.14 18.87 2.16
C GLU A 123 -1.38 19.53 1.56
N ALA A 124 -2.05 18.84 0.60
CA ALA A 124 -3.32 19.28 0.06
C ALA A 124 -4.41 19.42 1.13
N SER A 125 -4.40 18.53 2.13
CA SER A 125 -5.30 18.61 3.28
C SER A 125 -5.00 19.80 4.17
N CYS A 126 -3.75 20.10 4.49
CA CYS A 126 -3.36 21.26 5.27
C CYS A 126 -3.81 22.57 4.59
N MET A 127 -3.60 22.69 3.29
CA MET A 127 -4.11 23.85 2.52
C MET A 127 -5.64 23.94 2.55
N ASN A 128 -6.34 22.82 2.41
CA ASN A 128 -7.80 22.79 2.50
C ASN A 128 -8.34 23.19 3.89
N LEU A 129 -7.57 22.93 4.94
CA LEU A 129 -7.89 23.31 6.32
C LEU A 129 -7.50 24.77 6.65
N GLY A 130 -6.92 25.50 5.72
CA GLY A 130 -6.64 26.94 5.84
C GLY A 130 -5.18 27.28 6.14
N ALA A 131 -4.25 26.34 5.97
CA ALA A 131 -2.82 26.65 6.00
C ALA A 131 -2.38 27.40 4.73
N SER A 132 -1.34 28.23 4.86
CA SER A 132 -0.82 29.02 3.74
C SER A 132 -0.10 28.14 2.71
N PRO A 133 -0.42 28.23 1.39
CA PRO A 133 0.24 27.44 0.35
C PRO A 133 1.70 27.88 0.09
N LYS A 134 2.17 28.94 0.75
CA LYS A 134 3.55 29.44 0.62
C LYS A 134 4.50 28.83 1.64
N ASP A 135 3.95 28.20 2.68
CA ASP A 135 4.69 27.64 3.79
C ASP A 135 5.12 26.20 3.49
N VAL A 136 6.17 25.75 4.11
CA VAL A 136 6.56 24.33 4.05
C VAL A 136 5.58 23.49 4.88
N LEU A 137 5.42 22.23 4.53
CA LEU A 137 4.45 21.34 5.18
C LEU A 137 4.61 21.27 6.71
N GLU A 138 5.82 21.47 7.22
CA GLU A 138 6.08 21.53 8.67
C GLU A 138 5.34 22.68 9.31
N ASP A 139 5.54 23.89 8.77
CA ASP A 139 4.94 25.12 9.27
C ASP A 139 3.42 25.11 9.09
N MET A 140 2.92 24.53 7.98
CA MET A 140 1.47 24.33 7.77
C MET A 140 0.83 23.49 8.88
N ILE A 141 1.49 22.40 9.29
CA ILE A 141 1.00 21.52 10.35
C ILE A 141 1.01 22.26 11.70
N ASP A 142 2.08 22.99 11.98
CA ASP A 142 2.24 23.74 13.22
C ASP A 142 1.21 24.87 13.30
N GLU A 143 1.01 25.63 12.23
CA GLU A 143 0.00 26.69 12.13
C GLU A 143 -1.42 26.17 12.39
N LEU A 144 -1.78 25.01 11.84
CA LEU A 144 -3.11 24.42 12.04
C LEU A 144 -3.35 24.01 13.50
N GLU A 145 -2.33 23.57 14.21
CA GLU A 145 -2.43 23.24 15.63
C GLU A 145 -2.53 24.52 16.47
N GLU A 146 -1.72 25.55 16.20
CA GLU A 146 -1.79 26.84 16.87
C GLU A 146 -3.17 27.50 16.72
N LYS A 147 -3.76 27.39 15.51
CA LYS A 147 -5.13 27.84 15.23
C LYS A 147 -6.21 26.92 15.80
N ARG A 148 -5.84 25.81 16.44
CA ARG A 148 -6.75 24.80 16.99
C ARG A 148 -7.67 24.15 15.94
N VAL A 149 -7.25 24.12 14.68
CA VAL A 149 -7.94 23.41 13.61
C VAL A 149 -7.69 21.89 13.74
N ILE A 150 -6.49 21.54 14.17
CA ILE A 150 -6.12 20.16 14.52
C ILE A 150 -5.65 20.08 15.97
N THR A 151 -5.81 18.91 16.55
CA THR A 151 -5.34 18.62 17.92
C THR A 151 -3.84 18.33 17.96
N PRO A 152 -3.18 18.45 19.13
CA PRO A 152 -1.78 18.02 19.29
C PRO A 152 -1.52 16.57 18.87
N PHE A 153 -2.50 15.69 19.07
CA PHE A 153 -2.40 14.29 18.60
C PHE A 153 -2.37 14.21 17.07
N GLN A 154 -3.27 14.91 16.38
CA GLN A 154 -3.33 14.98 14.92
C GLN A 154 -2.07 15.62 14.33
N LYS A 155 -1.52 16.67 14.97
CA LYS A 155 -0.21 17.24 14.65
C LYS A 155 0.89 16.17 14.67
N GLY A 156 0.97 15.38 15.75
CA GLY A 156 1.95 14.30 15.86
C GLY A 156 1.82 13.25 14.77
N VAL A 157 0.58 12.90 14.36
CA VAL A 157 0.30 11.98 13.24
C VAL A 157 0.75 12.61 11.92
N ALA A 158 0.41 13.87 11.66
CA ALA A 158 0.78 14.59 10.44
C ALA A 158 2.29 14.69 10.26
N HIS A 159 3.04 15.00 11.32
CA HIS A 159 4.51 15.02 11.26
C HIS A 159 5.13 13.64 10.93
N LYS A 160 4.53 12.55 11.40
CA LYS A 160 5.01 11.21 11.03
C LYS A 160 4.81 10.90 9.54
N ILE A 161 3.68 11.33 8.96
CA ILE A 161 3.42 11.21 7.52
C ILE A 161 4.42 12.07 6.73
N ARG A 162 4.61 13.34 7.15
CA ARG A 162 5.57 14.27 6.54
C ARG A 162 6.98 13.68 6.51
N LEU A 163 7.47 13.22 7.67
CA LEU A 163 8.82 12.65 7.79
C LEU A 163 9.00 11.38 6.95
N GLY A 164 7.96 10.53 6.86
CA GLY A 164 7.97 9.36 6.00
C GLY A 164 8.10 9.73 4.53
N GLY A 165 7.32 10.71 4.05
CA GLY A 165 7.39 11.20 2.68
C GLY A 165 8.71 11.89 2.37
N ASN A 166 9.24 12.76 3.27
CA ASN A 166 10.54 13.38 3.10
C ASN A 166 11.67 12.35 2.94
N ARG A 167 11.61 11.28 3.74
CA ARG A 167 12.58 10.18 3.65
C ARG A 167 12.48 9.42 2.32
N ALA A 168 11.29 9.33 1.75
CA ALA A 168 11.06 8.70 0.46
C ALA A 168 11.57 9.56 -0.71
N ALA A 169 11.37 10.88 -0.63
CA ALA A 169 11.73 11.82 -1.68
C ALA A 169 13.24 12.13 -1.75
N HIS A 170 13.92 12.10 -0.60
CA HIS A 170 15.34 12.46 -0.54
C HIS A 170 16.19 11.22 -0.21
N PRO A 171 16.94 10.70 -1.19
CA PRO A 171 17.92 9.64 -0.93
C PRO A 171 18.96 10.17 0.07
N SER A 172 19.31 9.34 1.05
CA SER A 172 20.41 9.68 1.96
C SER A 172 21.66 9.98 1.15
N PRO A 173 22.44 11.04 1.49
CA PRO A 173 23.68 11.32 0.79
C PRO A 173 24.55 10.08 0.77
N GLN A 174 24.92 9.62 -0.42
CA GLN A 174 25.93 8.58 -0.58
C GLN A 174 27.22 9.18 -0.04
N PRO A 175 27.99 8.50 0.81
CA PRO A 175 29.36 8.92 1.05
C PRO A 175 30.05 8.91 -0.31
N THR A 176 30.39 10.08 -0.83
CA THR A 176 31.17 10.22 -2.05
C THR A 176 32.54 9.64 -1.78
N ALA A 177 32.74 8.39 -2.15
CA ALA A 177 34.07 7.76 -2.22
C ALA A 177 34.83 8.35 -3.39
N VAL A 178 35.29 9.60 -3.25
CA VAL A 178 36.38 10.18 -4.02
C VAL A 178 37.19 11.06 -3.08
N THR A 179 38.00 10.44 -2.27
CA THR A 179 39.21 11.08 -1.78
C THR A 179 40.36 10.19 -2.20
N VAL A 180 41.05 10.65 -3.22
CA VAL A 180 42.35 10.11 -3.64
C VAL A 180 43.26 10.09 -2.42
N ALA A 181 43.89 8.95 -2.20
CA ALA A 181 44.78 8.66 -1.11
C ALA A 181 45.80 9.77 -0.78
N ALA A 182 45.74 10.25 0.46
CA ALA A 182 46.93 10.68 1.18
C ALA A 182 47.02 9.80 2.42
N GLU A 183 48.17 9.22 2.59
CA GLU A 183 48.50 8.17 3.56
C GLU A 183 48.15 8.55 5.02
N GLY A 184 47.51 7.65 5.74
CA GLY A 184 47.47 7.69 7.19
C GLY A 184 46.05 7.37 7.79
N SER A 185 45.91 6.13 8.25
CA SER A 185 44.82 5.60 9.12
C SER A 185 43.40 5.65 8.54
N ALA A 186 43.05 4.63 7.81
CA ALA A 186 41.68 4.32 7.40
C ALA A 186 40.91 3.71 8.59
N SER A 187 40.05 4.47 9.22
CA SER A 187 38.89 3.90 9.89
C SER A 187 37.88 3.54 8.79
N GLU A 188 37.68 2.26 8.58
CA GLU A 188 36.71 1.68 7.64
C GLU A 188 35.30 2.01 8.12
N GLN A 189 34.80 3.19 7.71
CA GLN A 189 33.39 3.53 7.91
C GLN A 189 32.60 2.79 6.84
N THR A 190 32.00 1.66 7.20
CA THR A 190 30.99 0.99 6.40
C THR A 190 29.90 2.01 6.05
N PRO A 191 29.58 2.22 4.77
CA PRO A 191 28.51 3.14 4.39
C PRO A 191 27.19 2.68 5.04
N GLU A 192 26.55 3.56 5.80
CA GLU A 192 25.22 3.27 6.32
C GLU A 192 24.26 2.93 5.16
N PRO A 193 23.45 1.84 5.29
CA PRO A 193 22.55 1.45 4.22
C PRO A 193 21.56 2.58 3.93
N ILE A 194 21.28 2.81 2.66
CA ILE A 194 20.28 3.77 2.18
C ILE A 194 18.98 3.47 2.93
N LYS A 195 18.51 4.42 3.71
CA LYS A 195 17.27 4.26 4.51
C LYS A 195 16.04 4.35 3.60
N THR A 196 15.76 3.28 2.86
CA THR A 196 14.55 3.14 2.03
C THR A 196 13.30 2.94 2.88
N ILE A 197 12.14 3.31 2.35
CA ILE A 197 10.86 2.99 2.96
C ILE A 197 10.60 1.49 2.79
N THR A 198 10.40 0.79 3.90
CA THR A 198 10.02 -0.63 3.87
C THR A 198 8.50 -0.79 3.73
N LYS A 199 8.05 -2.02 3.52
CA LYS A 199 6.63 -2.37 3.50
C LYS A 199 5.91 -1.90 4.77
N GLU A 200 6.48 -2.18 5.93
CA GLU A 200 5.92 -1.84 7.25
C GLU A 200 5.82 -0.32 7.42
N HIS A 201 6.81 0.43 6.92
CA HIS A 201 6.77 1.89 6.92
C HIS A 201 5.63 2.40 6.03
N ALA A 202 5.48 1.88 4.82
CA ALA A 202 4.42 2.27 3.90
C ALA A 202 3.02 1.95 4.47
N ASP A 203 2.84 0.76 5.06
CA ASP A 203 1.59 0.36 5.72
C ASP A 203 1.25 1.29 6.90
N ALA A 204 2.24 1.64 7.72
CA ALA A 204 2.06 2.56 8.83
C ALA A 204 1.69 3.98 8.34
N ILE A 205 2.34 4.49 7.29
CA ILE A 205 2.06 5.81 6.72
C ILE A 205 0.62 5.86 6.16
N ILE A 206 0.18 4.84 5.42
CA ILE A 206 -1.21 4.74 4.95
C ILE A 206 -2.18 4.76 6.12
N LYS A 207 -1.92 3.95 7.16
CA LYS A 207 -2.77 3.91 8.36
C LYS A 207 -2.86 5.29 9.00
N PHE A 208 -1.74 5.96 9.21
CA PHE A 208 -1.72 7.31 9.79
C PHE A 208 -2.46 8.33 8.92
N THR A 209 -2.34 8.25 7.60
CA THR A 209 -3.06 9.13 6.68
C THR A 209 -4.58 8.89 6.74
N ARG A 210 -5.03 7.63 6.81
CA ARG A 210 -6.44 7.28 7.01
C ARG A 210 -6.97 7.84 8.34
N GLU A 211 -6.24 7.65 9.43
CA GLU A 211 -6.61 8.17 10.76
C GLU A 211 -6.71 9.70 10.76
N PHE A 212 -5.74 10.39 10.17
CA PHE A 212 -5.77 11.84 10.05
C PHE A 212 -7.02 12.31 9.29
N PHE A 213 -7.28 11.76 8.09
CA PHE A 213 -8.44 12.14 7.29
C PHE A 213 -9.76 11.76 7.94
N HIS A 214 -9.83 10.64 8.63
CA HIS A 214 -11.01 10.24 9.39
C HIS A 214 -11.36 11.31 10.44
N HIS A 215 -10.39 11.75 11.21
CA HIS A 215 -10.62 12.74 12.26
C HIS A 215 -10.96 14.15 11.74
N VAL A 216 -10.35 14.56 10.62
CA VAL A 216 -10.57 15.93 10.12
C VAL A 216 -11.73 16.06 9.13
N TYR A 217 -12.15 15.00 8.48
CA TYR A 217 -13.21 15.05 7.46
C TYR A 217 -14.42 14.18 7.76
N VAL A 218 -14.22 12.96 8.28
CA VAL A 218 -15.32 12.00 8.47
C VAL A 218 -16.05 12.28 9.77
N VAL A 219 -15.33 12.28 10.90
CA VAL A 219 -15.92 12.48 12.23
C VAL A 219 -16.77 13.76 12.33
N PRO A 220 -16.31 14.95 11.86
CA PRO A 220 -17.14 16.15 11.93
C PRO A 220 -18.46 15.99 11.17
N LYS A 221 -18.43 15.46 9.96
CA LYS A 221 -19.65 15.22 9.15
C LYS A 221 -20.58 14.14 9.74
N GLU A 222 -20.01 13.17 10.44
CA GLU A 222 -20.82 12.21 11.17
C GLU A 222 -21.52 12.85 12.36
N LEU A 223 -20.84 13.69 13.12
CA LEU A 223 -21.42 14.42 14.24
C LEU A 223 -22.55 15.36 13.80
N ASP A 224 -22.40 16.02 12.65
CA ASP A 224 -23.42 16.91 12.08
C ASP A 224 -24.75 16.18 11.76
N LYS A 225 -24.72 14.86 11.57
CA LYS A 225 -25.93 14.05 11.37
C LYS A 225 -26.77 13.89 12.63
N TYR A 226 -26.20 14.12 13.80
CA TYR A 226 -26.85 13.91 15.08
C TYR A 226 -27.16 15.26 15.75
N ASP A 227 -28.43 15.67 15.70
CA ASP A 227 -28.94 16.83 16.44
C ASP A 227 -29.40 16.39 17.85
N PHE A 228 -28.51 16.48 18.81
CA PHE A 228 -28.80 16.15 20.20
C PHE A 228 -29.65 17.21 20.93
N SER A 229 -29.92 18.36 20.30
CA SER A 229 -30.72 19.43 20.88
C SER A 229 -32.21 19.21 20.77
N LYS A 230 -32.69 18.29 19.90
CA LYS A 230 -34.08 17.97 19.71
C LYS A 230 -34.52 16.79 20.60
N PRO A 231 -35.51 16.96 21.44
CA PRO A 231 -36.10 15.83 22.18
C PRO A 231 -36.64 14.83 21.17
N LYS A 232 -36.42 13.51 21.42
CA LYS A 232 -37.01 12.45 20.61
C LYS A 232 -38.53 12.68 20.55
N ALA A 233 -39.10 12.83 19.34
CA ALA A 233 -40.53 12.83 19.14
C ALA A 233 -41.08 11.55 19.75
N ALA A 234 -42.00 11.69 20.73
CA ALA A 234 -42.72 10.57 21.32
C ALA A 234 -43.46 9.86 20.18
N LYS A 235 -43.20 8.57 20.01
CA LYS A 235 -44.00 7.73 19.13
C LYS A 235 -45.35 7.58 19.77
N GLU A 236 -46.39 8.16 19.19
CA GLU A 236 -47.78 7.78 19.40
C GLU A 236 -48.05 6.39 18.83
#